data_f19d564d67eda72e9c8cbe124e2481a5
#
_entry.id   f19d564d67eda72e9c8cbe124e2481a5
#
_cell.length_a   1.000
_cell.length_b   1.000
_cell.length_c   1.000
_cell.angle_alpha   90.00
_cell.angle_beta   90.00
_cell.angle_gamma   90.00
#
_symmetry.space_group_name_H-M   'P 1'
#
loop_
_entity.id
_entity.type
_entity.pdbx_description
1 polymer ?
#
loop_
_entity_poly.entity_id
_entity_poly.type
_entity_poly.pdbx_seq_one_letter_code
_entity_poly.pdbx_strand_id
1 'polypeptide(L)'
;MIRSTRIDAHQHFWRLARGDYRWLSPTLGPLWRDFEPEDLEPLLERHGIAGTIAVQAADTLAESLHLLELGTRRDWILGVVGWVDLRSAEAVSDIENLSARGKLVGLRPMLQDLETDWILDPGCRPALEHMQRAGLAFDALVRPRHLAALVRLVECCPKLRIVIDHAAKPDLAAGPDWPGWGRWREELGLLAEAGACVKLSGLLSEAQAGAGASQLRACVDELLELFGPERVLWGSDWPVLALRADYSRWIELTEELLRNCGPIEREAVLGGNARRFYRLP
;
A
#
# COMPACT_ATOMS: atom_id res chain seq x y z
N MET A 1 3.12 -24.82 18.07
CA MET A 1 2.41 -23.54 17.82
C MET A 1 2.41 -23.30 16.32
N ILE A 2 1.25 -23.15 15.69
CA ILE A 2 1.14 -22.76 14.28
C ILE A 2 1.64 -21.32 14.23
N ARG A 3 2.72 -21.05 13.49
CA ARG A 3 3.19 -19.67 13.28
C ARG A 3 2.10 -18.91 12.52
N SER A 4 1.74 -17.73 13.00
CA SER A 4 0.79 -16.87 12.29
C SER A 4 1.26 -16.63 10.86
N THR A 5 0.34 -16.61 9.91
CA THR A 5 0.59 -16.30 8.50
C THR A 5 0.20 -14.87 8.16
N ARG A 6 -0.35 -14.12 9.14
CA ARG A 6 -0.80 -12.74 8.93
C ARG A 6 0.37 -11.79 8.65
N ILE A 7 0.22 -10.95 7.63
CA ILE A 7 1.20 -9.95 7.22
C ILE A 7 0.48 -8.61 7.05
N ASP A 8 1.02 -7.57 7.68
CA ASP A 8 0.62 -6.20 7.43
C ASP A 8 1.33 -5.69 6.18
N ALA A 9 0.62 -5.63 5.04
CA ALA A 9 1.20 -5.29 3.75
C ALA A 9 1.39 -3.78 3.52
N HIS A 10 1.11 -2.94 4.54
CA HIS A 10 1.22 -1.49 4.40
C HIS A 10 1.32 -0.80 5.75
N GLN A 11 2.52 -0.38 6.13
CA GLN A 11 2.78 0.47 7.30
C GLN A 11 3.99 1.36 7.04
N HIS A 12 4.17 2.40 7.86
CA HIS A 12 5.21 3.40 7.72
C HIS A 12 6.00 3.60 9.01
N PHE A 13 7.26 4.03 8.86
CA PHE A 13 8.08 4.58 9.93
C PHE A 13 8.56 5.96 9.55
N TRP A 14 8.72 6.85 10.51
CA TRP A 14 9.36 8.14 10.28
C TRP A 14 9.95 8.74 11.53
N ARG A 15 10.93 9.62 11.34
CA ARG A 15 11.52 10.50 12.38
C ARG A 15 11.40 11.94 11.91
N LEU A 16 10.77 12.81 12.72
CA LEU A 16 10.59 14.22 12.36
C LEU A 16 11.92 14.92 12.09
N ALA A 17 12.97 14.54 12.85
CA ALA A 17 14.30 15.11 12.70
C ALA A 17 14.95 14.91 11.32
N ARG A 18 14.44 13.96 10.51
CA ARG A 18 14.93 13.76 9.14
C ARG A 18 14.54 14.91 8.20
N GLY A 19 13.37 15.55 8.43
CA GLY A 19 12.93 16.71 7.69
C GLY A 19 12.45 16.45 6.25
N ASP A 20 12.36 15.20 5.81
CA ASP A 20 11.97 14.82 4.45
C ASP A 20 10.46 14.56 4.27
N TYR A 21 9.67 14.56 5.35
CA TYR A 21 8.22 14.31 5.33
C TYR A 21 7.42 15.61 5.15
N ARG A 22 7.34 16.14 3.93
CA ARG A 22 6.73 17.44 3.63
C ARG A 22 5.24 17.53 3.97
N TRP A 23 4.54 16.38 3.98
CA TRP A 23 3.12 16.30 4.30
C TRP A 23 2.83 16.30 5.80
N LEU A 24 3.83 15.96 6.65
CA LEU A 24 3.70 16.02 8.10
C LEU A 24 3.78 17.46 8.60
N SER A 25 2.85 17.80 9.50
CA SER A 25 2.83 19.09 10.17
C SER A 25 2.25 18.95 11.59
N PRO A 26 2.49 19.91 12.50
CA PRO A 26 1.88 19.91 13.83
C PRO A 26 0.36 19.82 13.83
N THR A 27 -0.29 20.27 12.73
CA THR A 27 -1.76 20.23 12.60
C THR A 27 -2.31 18.81 12.48
N LEU A 28 -1.46 17.83 12.15
CA LEU A 28 -1.85 16.42 12.09
C LEU A 28 -1.84 15.73 13.48
N GLY A 29 -1.64 16.51 14.55
CA GLY A 29 -1.82 16.07 15.94
C GLY A 29 -1.15 14.73 16.26
N PRO A 30 -1.92 13.61 16.28
CA PRO A 30 -1.38 12.30 16.66
C PRO A 30 -0.19 11.81 15.82
N LEU A 31 -0.03 12.30 14.58
CA LEU A 31 1.05 11.90 13.68
C LEU A 31 2.33 12.73 13.85
N TRP A 32 2.25 13.88 14.55
CA TRP A 32 3.39 14.77 14.75
C TRP A 32 4.32 14.28 15.87
N ARG A 33 4.91 13.12 15.68
CA ARG A 33 5.97 12.53 16.50
C ARG A 33 6.75 11.50 15.69
N ASP A 34 7.82 10.99 16.25
CA ASP A 34 8.52 9.85 15.68
C ASP A 34 7.67 8.58 15.82
N PHE A 35 7.73 7.74 14.80
CA PHE A 35 7.13 6.40 14.78
C PHE A 35 8.18 5.40 14.31
N GLU A 36 8.56 4.51 15.22
CA GLU A 36 9.69 3.61 15.07
C GLU A 36 9.24 2.14 15.17
N PRO A 37 10.11 1.18 14.79
CA PRO A 37 9.81 -0.23 14.96
C PRO A 37 9.35 -0.62 16.36
N GLU A 38 9.92 0.00 17.39
CA GLU A 38 9.60 -0.23 18.81
C GLU A 38 8.16 0.16 19.17
N ASP A 39 7.55 1.09 18.44
CA ASP A 39 6.14 1.48 18.63
C ASP A 39 5.20 0.43 18.01
N LEU A 40 5.59 -0.20 16.90
CA LEU A 40 4.75 -1.14 16.16
C LEU A 40 4.88 -2.58 16.68
N GLU A 41 6.08 -3.03 17.05
CA GLU A 41 6.37 -4.42 17.42
C GLU A 41 5.41 -4.99 18.49
N PRO A 42 5.07 -4.25 19.58
CA PRO A 42 4.10 -4.75 20.56
C PRO A 42 2.68 -4.92 19.98
N LEU A 43 2.31 -4.16 18.95
CA LEU A 43 1.02 -4.31 18.28
C LEU A 43 0.99 -5.56 17.40
N LEU A 44 2.09 -5.82 16.68
CA LEU A 44 2.23 -7.05 15.88
C LEU A 44 2.13 -8.29 16.76
N GLU A 45 2.86 -8.31 17.87
CA GLU A 45 2.83 -9.43 18.85
C GLU A 45 1.43 -9.65 19.38
N ARG A 46 0.77 -8.58 19.86
CA ARG A 46 -0.60 -8.64 20.43
C ARG A 46 -1.60 -9.26 19.46
N HIS A 47 -1.48 -8.95 18.17
CA HIS A 47 -2.44 -9.37 17.15
C HIS A 47 -1.97 -10.55 16.30
N GLY A 48 -0.84 -11.15 16.65
CA GLY A 48 -0.29 -12.28 15.94
C GLY A 48 0.05 -11.98 14.47
N ILE A 49 0.56 -10.79 14.19
CA ILE A 49 1.07 -10.42 12.86
C ILE A 49 2.52 -10.92 12.76
N ALA A 50 2.80 -11.76 11.78
CA ALA A 50 4.11 -12.40 11.63
C ALA A 50 5.17 -11.48 11.03
N GLY A 51 4.75 -10.43 10.34
CA GLY A 51 5.65 -9.46 9.75
C GLY A 51 4.92 -8.40 8.94
N THR A 52 5.69 -7.45 8.42
CA THR A 52 5.15 -6.27 7.72
C THR A 52 5.92 -5.92 6.46
N ILE A 53 5.29 -5.13 5.59
CA ILE A 53 5.94 -4.38 4.52
C ILE A 53 6.05 -2.92 4.96
N ALA A 54 7.28 -2.43 5.12
CA ALA A 54 7.52 -1.03 5.37
C ALA A 54 7.45 -0.25 4.05
N VAL A 55 6.54 0.71 3.98
CA VAL A 55 6.30 1.52 2.78
C VAL A 55 6.83 2.92 3.01
N GLN A 56 7.48 3.50 2.00
CA GLN A 56 8.00 4.87 2.08
C GLN A 56 6.88 5.87 2.43
N ALA A 57 7.23 6.91 3.17
CA ALA A 57 6.36 8.04 3.53
C ALA A 57 6.90 9.37 3.01
N ALA A 58 8.10 9.41 2.44
CA ALA A 58 8.70 10.56 1.79
C ALA A 58 9.25 10.23 0.41
N ASP A 59 9.24 11.20 -0.48
CA ASP A 59 9.72 11.12 -1.85
C ASP A 59 11.25 11.34 -1.92
N THR A 60 12.02 10.55 -1.15
CA THR A 60 13.48 10.65 -1.10
C THR A 60 14.18 9.28 -1.12
N LEU A 61 15.35 9.21 -1.81
CA LEU A 61 16.24 8.05 -1.73
C LEU A 61 16.76 7.82 -0.30
N ALA A 62 16.97 8.91 0.44
CA ALA A 62 17.46 8.85 1.82
C ALA A 62 16.48 8.09 2.73
N GLU A 63 15.17 8.26 2.55
CA GLU A 63 14.19 7.49 3.30
C GLU A 63 14.16 6.02 2.87
N SER A 64 14.21 5.73 1.58
CA SER A 64 14.30 4.34 1.08
C SER A 64 15.49 3.60 1.69
N LEU A 65 16.65 4.24 1.77
CA LEU A 65 17.84 3.69 2.43
C LEU A 65 17.62 3.47 3.94
N HIS A 66 16.97 4.42 4.61
CA HIS A 66 16.64 4.29 6.03
C HIS A 66 15.72 3.10 6.30
N LEU A 67 14.65 2.94 5.52
CA LEU A 67 13.74 1.80 5.67
C LEU A 67 14.42 0.46 5.40
N LEU A 68 15.31 0.39 4.40
CA LEU A 68 16.12 -0.81 4.15
C LEU A 68 17.05 -1.12 5.32
N GLU A 69 17.65 -0.10 5.95
CA GLU A 69 18.45 -0.28 7.16
C GLU A 69 17.60 -0.82 8.33
N LEU A 70 16.39 -0.28 8.56
CA LEU A 70 15.46 -0.84 9.54
C LEU A 70 15.12 -2.30 9.23
N GLY A 71 14.89 -2.60 7.96
CA GLY A 71 14.63 -3.97 7.48
C GLY A 71 15.77 -4.94 7.78
N THR A 72 17.04 -4.51 7.75
CA THR A 72 18.17 -5.38 8.14
C THR A 72 18.25 -5.63 9.63
N ARG A 73 17.72 -4.72 10.45
CA ARG A 73 17.76 -4.80 11.92
C ARG A 73 16.56 -5.51 12.53
N ARG A 74 15.49 -5.73 11.78
CA ARG A 74 14.24 -6.33 12.23
C ARG A 74 13.78 -7.41 11.24
N ASP A 75 13.82 -8.66 11.66
CA ASP A 75 13.45 -9.78 10.80
C ASP A 75 11.97 -9.76 10.39
N TRP A 76 11.11 -9.23 11.25
CA TRP A 76 9.67 -9.10 10.97
C TRP A 76 9.33 -7.98 9.95
N ILE A 77 10.26 -7.07 9.59
CA ILE A 77 10.15 -6.26 8.38
C ILE A 77 10.54 -7.15 7.21
N LEU A 78 9.53 -7.72 6.55
CA LEU A 78 9.73 -8.74 5.50
C LEU A 78 10.15 -8.14 4.16
N GLY A 79 9.77 -6.90 3.92
CA GLY A 79 10.10 -6.17 2.70
C GLY A 79 9.94 -4.67 2.87
N VAL A 80 10.54 -3.94 1.94
CA VAL A 80 10.48 -2.48 1.86
C VAL A 80 9.98 -2.08 0.49
N VAL A 81 8.97 -1.21 0.46
CA VAL A 81 8.54 -0.48 -0.73
C VAL A 81 9.15 0.92 -0.64
N GLY A 82 10.17 1.15 -1.44
CA GLY A 82 10.95 2.40 -1.45
C GLY A 82 10.43 3.42 -2.45
N TRP A 83 11.24 4.44 -2.69
CA TRP A 83 11.00 5.48 -3.68
C TRP A 83 12.29 5.78 -4.47
N VAL A 84 12.13 6.05 -5.75
CA VAL A 84 13.11 6.70 -6.62
C VAL A 84 12.37 7.69 -7.53
N ASP A 85 13.06 8.73 -8.03
CA ASP A 85 12.50 9.56 -9.10
C ASP A 85 12.53 8.77 -10.41
N LEU A 86 11.37 8.19 -10.79
CA LEU A 86 11.27 7.34 -11.99
C LEU A 86 11.62 8.07 -13.29
N ARG A 87 11.63 9.41 -13.33
CA ARG A 87 12.00 10.20 -14.51
C ARG A 87 13.46 10.58 -14.53
N SER A 88 14.19 10.35 -13.43
CA SER A 88 15.63 10.63 -13.38
C SER A 88 16.40 9.73 -14.36
N ALA A 89 17.46 10.29 -14.96
CA ALA A 89 18.40 9.51 -15.75
C ALA A 89 19.10 8.42 -14.92
N GLU A 90 19.21 8.64 -13.62
CA GLU A 90 19.82 7.72 -12.63
C GLU A 90 18.83 6.70 -12.08
N ALA A 91 17.52 6.74 -12.43
CA ALA A 91 16.47 5.90 -11.84
C ALA A 91 16.84 4.40 -11.83
N VAL A 92 17.37 3.89 -12.93
CA VAL A 92 17.76 2.46 -13.02
C VAL A 92 18.91 2.15 -12.07
N SER A 93 19.93 2.97 -12.01
CA SER A 93 21.08 2.76 -11.10
C SER A 93 20.66 2.89 -9.63
N ASP A 94 19.76 3.81 -9.32
CA ASP A 94 19.20 3.96 -7.97
C ASP A 94 18.39 2.72 -7.55
N ILE A 95 17.58 2.17 -8.46
CA ILE A 95 16.84 0.91 -8.21
C ILE A 95 17.82 -0.25 -7.94
N GLU A 96 18.88 -0.37 -8.74
CA GLU A 96 19.90 -1.41 -8.55
C GLU A 96 20.63 -1.25 -7.21
N ASN A 97 21.00 -0.03 -6.85
CA ASN A 97 21.65 0.30 -5.59
C ASN A 97 20.78 -0.02 -4.37
N LEU A 98 19.48 0.29 -4.43
CA LEU A 98 18.53 -0.06 -3.38
C LEU A 98 18.33 -1.59 -3.30
N SER A 99 18.19 -2.25 -4.46
CA SER A 99 17.98 -3.71 -4.54
C SER A 99 19.17 -4.50 -3.97
N ALA A 100 20.39 -4.03 -4.17
CA ALA A 100 21.61 -4.65 -3.64
C ALA A 100 21.66 -4.69 -2.11
N ARG A 101 20.84 -3.89 -1.41
CA ARG A 101 20.76 -3.89 0.06
C ARG A 101 19.84 -4.98 0.62
N GLY A 102 19.17 -5.74 -0.25
CA GLY A 102 18.17 -6.74 0.13
C GLY A 102 16.86 -6.11 0.60
N LYS A 103 15.84 -6.91 0.77
CA LYS A 103 14.50 -6.54 1.22
C LYS A 103 13.75 -5.46 0.41
N LEU A 104 14.31 -4.87 -0.66
CA LEU A 104 13.52 -4.05 -1.58
C LEU A 104 12.57 -4.96 -2.36
N VAL A 105 11.26 -4.79 -2.17
CA VAL A 105 10.22 -5.61 -2.82
C VAL A 105 9.40 -4.81 -3.84
N GLY A 106 9.46 -3.48 -3.78
CA GLY A 106 8.71 -2.62 -4.69
C GLY A 106 9.12 -1.15 -4.57
N LEU A 107 8.49 -0.33 -5.42
CA LEU A 107 8.62 1.12 -5.40
C LEU A 107 7.25 1.78 -5.46
N ARG A 108 7.12 2.94 -4.80
CA ARG A 108 5.90 3.72 -4.71
C ARG A 108 6.14 5.18 -5.04
N PRO A 109 5.94 5.63 -6.28
CA PRO A 109 5.83 7.06 -6.55
C PRO A 109 4.57 7.62 -5.89
N MET A 110 4.64 8.85 -5.37
CA MET A 110 3.51 9.50 -4.68
C MET A 110 2.55 10.12 -5.70
N LEU A 111 1.97 9.29 -6.59
CA LEU A 111 1.15 9.73 -7.74
C LEU A 111 -0.06 10.56 -7.32
N GLN A 112 -0.62 10.33 -6.13
CA GLN A 112 -1.80 11.05 -5.63
C GLN A 112 -1.61 12.57 -5.64
N ASP A 113 -0.36 13.05 -5.56
CA ASP A 113 0.01 14.46 -5.45
C ASP A 113 0.58 15.00 -6.76
N LEU A 114 0.65 14.16 -7.81
CA LEU A 114 1.18 14.49 -9.13
C LEU A 114 0.06 14.68 -10.16
N GLU A 115 0.43 15.11 -11.37
CA GLU A 115 -0.49 15.22 -12.50
C GLU A 115 -1.06 13.84 -12.88
N THR A 116 -2.27 13.85 -13.40
CA THR A 116 -3.07 12.62 -13.63
C THR A 116 -2.36 11.59 -14.51
N ASP A 117 -1.62 12.04 -15.51
CA ASP A 117 -0.92 11.21 -16.50
C ASP A 117 0.61 11.16 -16.30
N TRP A 118 1.10 11.66 -15.15
CA TRP A 118 2.53 11.71 -14.84
C TRP A 118 3.25 10.37 -15.04
N ILE A 119 2.62 9.26 -14.69
CA ILE A 119 3.22 7.92 -14.81
C ILE A 119 3.40 7.46 -16.27
N LEU A 120 2.70 8.10 -17.19
CA LEU A 120 2.80 7.84 -18.64
C LEU A 120 3.89 8.66 -19.32
N ASP A 121 4.59 9.54 -18.57
CA ASP A 121 5.73 10.28 -19.09
C ASP A 121 6.77 9.28 -19.65
N PRO A 122 7.25 9.48 -20.90
CA PRO A 122 8.27 8.62 -21.49
C PRO A 122 9.54 8.49 -20.64
N GLY A 123 9.86 9.50 -19.82
CA GLY A 123 10.99 9.47 -18.87
C GLY A 123 10.88 8.39 -17.79
N CYS A 124 9.65 7.99 -17.41
CA CYS A 124 9.43 6.90 -16.45
C CYS A 124 9.72 5.51 -17.04
N ARG A 125 9.69 5.39 -18.37
CA ARG A 125 9.69 4.08 -19.04
C ARG A 125 10.92 3.21 -18.72
N PRO A 126 12.16 3.73 -18.73
CA PRO A 126 13.34 2.91 -18.42
C PRO A 126 13.27 2.28 -17.03
N ALA A 127 12.82 3.05 -16.02
CA ALA A 127 12.66 2.59 -14.65
C ALA A 127 11.56 1.53 -14.53
N LEU A 128 10.40 1.75 -15.15
CA LEU A 128 9.27 0.82 -15.15
C LEU A 128 9.63 -0.53 -15.82
N GLU A 129 10.33 -0.48 -16.96
CA GLU A 129 10.82 -1.67 -17.64
C GLU A 129 11.86 -2.41 -16.79
N HIS A 130 12.73 -1.68 -16.06
CA HIS A 130 13.69 -2.28 -15.15
C HIS A 130 12.97 -2.95 -13.96
N MET A 131 12.01 -2.28 -13.32
CA MET A 131 11.19 -2.87 -12.27
C MET A 131 10.51 -4.17 -12.73
N GLN A 132 9.93 -4.16 -13.92
CA GLN A 132 9.31 -5.34 -14.54
C GLN A 132 10.29 -6.50 -14.69
N ARG A 133 11.51 -6.25 -15.19
CA ARG A 133 12.58 -7.26 -15.34
C ARG A 133 13.07 -7.78 -13.98
N ALA A 134 13.27 -6.89 -13.03
CA ALA A 134 13.70 -7.22 -11.67
C ALA A 134 12.61 -7.91 -10.83
N GLY A 135 11.35 -7.89 -11.31
CA GLY A 135 10.21 -8.43 -10.59
C GLY A 135 9.84 -7.63 -9.34
N LEU A 136 10.18 -6.33 -9.30
CA LEU A 136 9.75 -5.42 -8.26
C LEU A 136 8.28 -5.07 -8.41
N ALA A 137 7.58 -4.88 -7.29
CA ALA A 137 6.21 -4.41 -7.28
C ALA A 137 6.14 -2.89 -7.55
N PHE A 138 5.06 -2.47 -8.17
CA PHE A 138 4.66 -1.07 -8.29
C PHE A 138 3.46 -0.84 -7.39
N ASP A 139 3.69 -0.15 -6.27
CA ASP A 139 2.64 0.25 -5.35
C ASP A 139 2.03 1.57 -5.85
N ALA A 140 0.80 1.52 -6.34
CA ALA A 140 0.13 2.65 -6.96
C ALA A 140 -0.62 3.47 -5.91
N LEU A 141 0.03 4.48 -5.32
CA LEU A 141 -0.59 5.47 -4.45
C LEU A 141 -1.32 6.50 -5.32
N VAL A 142 -2.57 6.21 -5.63
CA VAL A 142 -3.39 6.98 -6.59
C VAL A 142 -4.70 7.46 -5.98
N ARG A 143 -5.33 8.44 -6.63
CA ARG A 143 -6.72 8.85 -6.45
C ARG A 143 -7.55 8.40 -7.65
N PRO A 144 -8.90 8.40 -7.60
CA PRO A 144 -9.73 7.96 -8.71
C PRO A 144 -9.39 8.61 -10.05
N ARG A 145 -8.99 9.88 -10.06
CA ARG A 145 -8.59 10.60 -11.27
C ARG A 145 -7.41 9.98 -12.03
N HIS A 146 -6.56 9.18 -11.36
CA HIS A 146 -5.37 8.58 -11.94
C HIS A 146 -5.62 7.17 -12.53
N LEU A 147 -6.77 6.56 -12.24
CA LEU A 147 -7.02 5.16 -12.60
C LEU A 147 -6.98 4.94 -14.13
N ALA A 148 -7.51 5.86 -14.92
CA ALA A 148 -7.41 5.79 -16.38
C ALA A 148 -5.95 5.76 -16.89
N ALA A 149 -5.06 6.53 -16.26
CA ALA A 149 -3.63 6.48 -16.59
C ALA A 149 -2.99 5.16 -16.17
N LEU A 150 -3.42 4.60 -15.04
CA LEU A 150 -2.94 3.30 -14.57
C LEU A 150 -3.42 2.14 -15.48
N VAL A 151 -4.66 2.21 -16.01
CA VAL A 151 -5.15 1.28 -17.05
C VAL A 151 -4.25 1.32 -18.28
N ARG A 152 -3.89 2.51 -18.75
CA ARG A 152 -2.94 2.64 -19.88
C ARG A 152 -1.54 2.15 -19.54
N LEU A 153 -1.10 2.27 -18.29
CA LEU A 153 0.19 1.77 -17.85
C LEU A 153 0.27 0.24 -17.97
N VAL A 154 -0.78 -0.49 -17.57
CA VAL A 154 -0.79 -1.97 -17.66
C VAL A 154 -0.77 -2.45 -19.12
N GLU A 155 -1.33 -1.67 -20.05
CA GLU A 155 -1.23 -1.97 -21.49
C GLU A 155 0.22 -1.83 -22.01
N CYS A 156 0.93 -0.79 -21.53
CA CYS A 156 2.33 -0.53 -21.92
C CYS A 156 3.33 -1.44 -21.20
N CYS A 157 3.02 -1.86 -19.96
CA CYS A 157 3.89 -2.64 -19.09
C CYS A 157 3.16 -3.88 -18.53
N PRO A 158 2.74 -4.84 -19.38
CA PRO A 158 1.79 -5.92 -19.00
C PRO A 158 2.35 -6.94 -17.99
N LYS A 159 3.64 -6.92 -17.72
CA LYS A 159 4.28 -7.79 -16.72
C LYS A 159 4.67 -7.04 -15.45
N LEU A 160 4.39 -5.74 -15.36
CA LEU A 160 4.60 -4.96 -14.15
C LEU A 160 3.60 -5.41 -13.09
N ARG A 161 4.09 -5.78 -11.92
CA ARG A 161 3.26 -6.24 -10.81
C ARG A 161 2.72 -5.02 -10.06
N ILE A 162 1.45 -4.72 -10.25
CA ILE A 162 0.79 -3.54 -9.70
C ILE A 162 -0.10 -3.93 -8.52
N VAL A 163 0.01 -3.18 -7.43
CA VAL A 163 -0.96 -3.17 -6.34
C VAL A 163 -1.46 -1.74 -6.11
N ILE A 164 -2.76 -1.58 -6.04
CA ILE A 164 -3.42 -0.28 -5.86
C ILE A 164 -3.56 0.00 -4.37
N ASP A 165 -2.90 1.04 -3.86
CA ASP A 165 -2.99 1.43 -2.46
C ASP A 165 -4.38 1.97 -2.11
N HIS A 166 -4.91 1.60 -0.93
CA HIS A 166 -6.09 2.18 -0.29
C HIS A 166 -7.32 2.24 -1.21
N ALA A 167 -7.54 1.17 -2.01
CA ALA A 167 -8.65 1.12 -2.99
C ALA A 167 -8.69 2.33 -3.96
N ALA A 168 -7.55 2.96 -4.25
CA ALA A 168 -7.46 4.22 -5.00
C ALA A 168 -8.24 5.39 -4.36
N LYS A 169 -8.50 5.34 -3.04
CA LYS A 169 -9.08 6.43 -2.23
C LYS A 169 -10.42 6.97 -2.77
N PRO A 170 -11.47 6.13 -2.90
CA PRO A 170 -12.80 6.63 -3.25
C PRO A 170 -13.37 7.53 -2.16
N ASP A 171 -14.38 8.34 -2.49
CA ASP A 171 -15.11 9.11 -1.49
C ASP A 171 -16.02 8.17 -0.68
N LEU A 172 -15.48 7.67 0.43
CA LEU A 172 -16.19 6.76 1.34
C LEU A 172 -17.25 7.48 2.19
N ALA A 173 -17.20 8.80 2.27
CA ALA A 173 -18.23 9.57 2.98
C ALA A 173 -19.55 9.55 2.23
N ALA A 174 -19.51 9.64 0.90
CA ALA A 174 -20.69 9.51 0.04
C ALA A 174 -20.98 8.05 -0.35
N GLY A 175 -19.96 7.17 -0.33
CA GLY A 175 -20.12 5.76 -0.70
C GLY A 175 -20.66 5.58 -2.11
N PRO A 176 -21.60 4.63 -2.36
CA PRO A 176 -22.19 4.40 -3.68
C PRO A 176 -22.95 5.60 -4.27
N ASP A 177 -23.31 6.57 -3.47
CA ASP A 177 -23.97 7.81 -3.92
C ASP A 177 -22.95 8.84 -4.46
N TRP A 178 -21.66 8.59 -4.30
CA TRP A 178 -20.62 9.40 -4.92
C TRP A 178 -20.73 9.35 -6.45
N PRO A 179 -20.83 10.49 -7.16
CA PRO A 179 -20.96 10.49 -8.63
C PRO A 179 -19.82 9.79 -9.38
N GLY A 180 -18.66 9.68 -8.75
CA GLY A 180 -17.48 8.98 -9.32
C GLY A 180 -17.46 7.47 -9.10
N TRP A 181 -18.38 6.90 -8.30
CA TRP A 181 -18.36 5.49 -7.90
C TRP A 181 -18.37 4.52 -9.09
N GLY A 182 -19.28 4.73 -10.04
CA GLY A 182 -19.39 3.86 -11.22
C GLY A 182 -18.11 3.83 -12.05
N ARG A 183 -17.51 5.00 -12.29
CA ARG A 183 -16.25 5.10 -13.03
C ARG A 183 -15.07 4.49 -12.26
N TRP A 184 -14.96 4.75 -10.96
CA TRP A 184 -13.95 4.16 -10.09
C TRP A 184 -14.03 2.62 -10.12
N ARG A 185 -15.25 2.06 -10.03
CA ARG A 185 -15.50 0.63 -10.11
C ARG A 185 -15.11 0.05 -11.47
N GLU A 186 -15.50 0.69 -12.57
CA GLU A 186 -15.17 0.27 -13.94
C GLU A 186 -13.65 0.23 -14.15
N GLU A 187 -12.93 1.30 -13.81
CA GLU A 187 -11.49 1.40 -13.98
C GLU A 187 -10.73 0.40 -13.08
N LEU A 188 -11.19 0.15 -11.86
CA LEU A 188 -10.66 -0.92 -11.00
C LEU A 188 -10.91 -2.31 -11.61
N GLY A 189 -12.06 -2.54 -12.22
CA GLY A 189 -12.39 -3.79 -12.93
C GLY A 189 -11.39 -4.08 -14.04
N LEU A 190 -11.09 -3.09 -14.88
CA LEU A 190 -10.09 -3.20 -15.94
C LEU A 190 -8.70 -3.54 -15.41
N LEU A 191 -8.30 -2.92 -14.28
CA LEU A 191 -7.03 -3.22 -13.61
C LEU A 191 -7.01 -4.62 -13.01
N ALA A 192 -8.12 -5.06 -12.44
CA ALA A 192 -8.27 -6.42 -11.93
C ALA A 192 -8.18 -7.48 -13.03
N GLU A 193 -8.83 -7.24 -14.19
CA GLU A 193 -8.73 -8.10 -15.38
C GLU A 193 -7.29 -8.18 -15.90
N ALA A 194 -6.54 -7.08 -15.84
CA ALA A 194 -5.13 -7.04 -16.18
C ALA A 194 -4.21 -7.69 -15.14
N GLY A 195 -4.75 -8.23 -14.04
CA GLY A 195 -3.99 -8.97 -13.02
C GLY A 195 -3.43 -8.11 -11.89
N ALA A 196 -3.84 -6.85 -11.75
CA ALA A 196 -3.47 -6.04 -10.61
C ALA A 196 -4.05 -6.59 -9.30
N CYS A 197 -3.41 -6.25 -8.19
CA CYS A 197 -3.92 -6.44 -6.83
C CYS A 197 -4.40 -5.10 -6.25
N VAL A 198 -5.11 -5.17 -5.12
CA VAL A 198 -5.56 -4.00 -4.39
C VAL A 198 -5.30 -4.15 -2.90
N LYS A 199 -5.00 -3.05 -2.19
CA LYS A 199 -4.83 -3.05 -0.74
C LYS A 199 -6.12 -2.65 -0.03
N LEU A 200 -6.56 -3.51 0.86
CA LEU A 200 -7.53 -3.23 1.91
C LEU A 200 -6.79 -2.55 3.07
N SER A 201 -6.55 -1.27 2.94
CA SER A 201 -5.82 -0.42 3.88
C SER A 201 -6.23 1.04 3.71
N GLY A 202 -5.95 1.92 4.68
CA GLY A 202 -6.16 3.35 4.59
C GLY A 202 -7.62 3.82 4.44
N LEU A 203 -8.60 2.92 4.47
CA LEU A 203 -10.00 3.27 4.21
C LEU A 203 -10.58 4.19 5.30
N LEU A 204 -10.18 4.02 6.56
CA LEU A 204 -10.65 4.88 7.64
C LEU A 204 -10.15 6.32 7.49
N SER A 205 -8.98 6.53 6.89
CA SER A 205 -8.43 7.86 6.62
C SER A 205 -9.22 8.62 5.56
N GLU A 206 -9.86 7.91 4.63
CA GLU A 206 -10.72 8.45 3.58
C GLU A 206 -12.21 8.52 3.99
N ALA A 207 -12.58 7.93 5.14
CA ALA A 207 -13.94 7.93 5.65
C ALA A 207 -14.19 9.08 6.66
N GLN A 208 -15.46 9.28 7.02
CA GLN A 208 -15.82 10.21 8.09
C GLN A 208 -15.28 9.74 9.45
N ALA A 209 -15.07 10.69 10.36
CA ALA A 209 -14.69 10.36 11.72
C ALA A 209 -15.74 9.46 12.39
N GLY A 210 -15.25 8.37 13.04
CA GLY A 210 -16.14 7.40 13.68
C GLY A 210 -16.75 6.37 12.72
N ALA A 211 -16.29 6.32 11.46
CA ALA A 211 -16.75 5.32 10.50
C ALA A 211 -16.58 3.89 11.03
N GLY A 212 -17.61 3.07 10.82
CA GLY A 212 -17.62 1.65 11.15
C GLY A 212 -17.71 0.77 9.91
N ALA A 213 -17.89 -0.53 10.12
CA ALA A 213 -17.96 -1.48 9.04
C ALA A 213 -19.09 -1.20 8.02
N SER A 214 -20.20 -0.64 8.46
CA SER A 214 -21.32 -0.31 7.57
C SER A 214 -20.96 0.70 6.48
N GLN A 215 -20.16 1.74 6.81
CA GLN A 215 -19.71 2.73 5.83
C GLN A 215 -18.66 2.20 4.88
N LEU A 216 -17.84 1.24 5.33
CA LEU A 216 -16.80 0.66 4.51
C LEU A 216 -17.27 -0.54 3.67
N ARG A 217 -18.44 -1.12 4.04
CA ARG A 217 -18.96 -2.37 3.49
C ARG A 217 -19.04 -2.34 1.97
N ALA A 218 -19.70 -1.33 1.39
CA ALA A 218 -19.89 -1.25 -0.05
C ALA A 218 -18.55 -1.23 -0.81
N CYS A 219 -17.56 -0.48 -0.31
CA CYS A 219 -16.23 -0.46 -0.92
C CYS A 219 -15.55 -1.83 -0.84
N VAL A 220 -15.56 -2.48 0.32
CA VAL A 220 -14.89 -3.78 0.52
C VAL A 220 -15.56 -4.87 -0.31
N ASP A 221 -16.90 -4.87 -0.40
CA ASP A 221 -17.63 -5.83 -1.22
C ASP A 221 -17.28 -5.66 -2.72
N GLU A 222 -17.14 -4.42 -3.22
CA GLU A 222 -16.65 -4.16 -4.58
C GLU A 222 -15.21 -4.67 -4.79
N LEU A 223 -14.31 -4.45 -3.81
CA LEU A 223 -12.94 -4.97 -3.94
C LEU A 223 -12.91 -6.50 -4.02
N LEU A 224 -13.71 -7.17 -3.19
CA LEU A 224 -13.80 -8.63 -3.19
C LEU A 224 -14.48 -9.17 -4.46
N GLU A 225 -15.48 -8.45 -5.01
CA GLU A 225 -16.12 -8.82 -6.27
C GLU A 225 -15.17 -8.68 -7.45
N LEU A 226 -14.48 -7.53 -7.58
CA LEU A 226 -13.64 -7.22 -8.74
C LEU A 226 -12.31 -7.98 -8.74
N PHE A 227 -11.65 -8.07 -7.60
CA PHE A 227 -10.30 -8.64 -7.49
C PHE A 227 -10.31 -10.10 -7.05
N GLY A 228 -11.42 -10.58 -6.50
CA GLY A 228 -11.44 -11.84 -5.76
C GLY A 228 -10.62 -11.79 -4.45
N PRO A 229 -10.93 -12.63 -3.45
CA PRO A 229 -10.19 -12.63 -2.19
C PRO A 229 -8.70 -12.95 -2.36
N GLU A 230 -8.28 -13.54 -3.46
CA GLU A 230 -6.89 -13.92 -3.75
C GLU A 230 -6.00 -12.76 -4.23
N ARG A 231 -6.57 -11.58 -4.54
CA ARG A 231 -5.82 -10.39 -4.99
C ARG A 231 -6.07 -9.15 -4.12
N VAL A 232 -6.72 -9.32 -2.98
CA VAL A 232 -6.86 -8.29 -1.96
C VAL A 232 -5.79 -8.48 -0.90
N LEU A 233 -4.98 -7.45 -0.59
CA LEU A 233 -3.92 -7.46 0.41
C LEU A 233 -4.33 -6.58 1.59
N TRP A 234 -4.39 -7.15 2.79
CA TRP A 234 -4.65 -6.37 3.99
C TRP A 234 -3.40 -5.58 4.44
N GLY A 235 -3.61 -4.34 4.88
CA GLY A 235 -2.61 -3.50 5.52
C GLY A 235 -3.23 -2.57 6.56
N SER A 236 -2.46 -2.14 7.53
CA SER A 236 -2.94 -1.26 8.60
C SER A 236 -2.96 0.20 8.20
N ASP A 237 -2.04 0.61 7.35
CA ASP A 237 -1.70 2.02 7.13
C ASP A 237 -1.23 2.72 8.42
N TRP A 238 -0.67 1.93 9.38
CA TRP A 238 -0.09 2.49 10.59
C TRP A 238 1.18 3.29 10.26
N PRO A 239 1.43 4.44 10.88
CA PRO A 239 0.65 5.07 11.93
C PRO A 239 -0.40 6.06 11.43
N VAL A 240 -0.59 6.25 10.11
CA VAL A 240 -1.60 7.16 9.52
C VAL A 240 -3.01 6.80 10.04
N LEU A 241 -3.26 5.52 10.25
CA LEU A 241 -4.47 4.99 10.90
C LEU A 241 -4.84 5.72 12.20
N ALA A 242 -3.84 6.16 12.99
CA ALA A 242 -4.06 6.82 14.28
C ALA A 242 -4.84 8.16 14.20
N LEU A 243 -5.02 8.70 12.99
CA LEU A 243 -5.92 9.83 12.76
C LEU A 243 -7.40 9.47 13.00
N ARG A 244 -7.76 8.19 12.92
CA ARG A 244 -9.16 7.72 12.93
C ARG A 244 -9.44 6.60 13.92
N ALA A 245 -8.49 5.68 14.11
CA ALA A 245 -8.63 4.51 14.96
C ALA A 245 -7.28 4.01 15.46
N ASP A 246 -7.27 3.13 16.44
CA ASP A 246 -6.09 2.35 16.80
C ASP A 246 -5.97 1.07 15.94
N TYR A 247 -4.83 0.41 16.05
CA TYR A 247 -4.51 -0.81 15.31
C TYR A 247 -5.49 -1.95 15.62
N SER A 248 -5.89 -2.11 16.89
CA SER A 248 -6.84 -3.14 17.33
C SER A 248 -8.21 -2.93 16.68
N ARG A 249 -8.69 -1.69 16.66
CA ARG A 249 -9.98 -1.35 16.05
C ARG A 249 -10.00 -1.66 14.56
N TRP A 250 -8.90 -1.38 13.83
CA TRP A 250 -8.83 -1.72 12.41
C TRP A 250 -8.87 -3.22 12.16
N ILE A 251 -8.20 -4.02 12.99
CA ILE A 251 -8.29 -5.48 12.92
C ILE A 251 -9.73 -5.96 13.15
N GLU A 252 -10.41 -5.48 14.21
CA GLU A 252 -11.81 -5.83 14.49
C GLU A 252 -12.72 -5.50 13.31
N LEU A 253 -12.59 -4.30 12.74
CA LEU A 253 -13.34 -3.89 11.55
C LEU A 253 -13.04 -4.78 10.35
N THR A 254 -11.78 -5.14 10.14
CA THR A 254 -11.39 -6.05 9.05
C THR A 254 -12.04 -7.41 9.21
N GLU A 255 -12.01 -8.00 10.41
CA GLU A 255 -12.66 -9.30 10.68
C GLU A 255 -14.18 -9.24 10.43
N GLU A 256 -14.82 -8.12 10.80
CA GLU A 256 -16.24 -7.88 10.50
C GLU A 256 -16.49 -7.72 9.00
N LEU A 257 -15.64 -7.00 8.27
CA LEU A 257 -15.74 -6.79 6.83
C LEU A 257 -15.55 -8.07 6.04
N LEU A 258 -14.66 -8.95 6.49
CA LEU A 258 -14.35 -10.23 5.84
C LEU A 258 -15.21 -11.41 6.35
N ARG A 259 -16.24 -11.16 7.16
CA ARG A 259 -17.05 -12.23 7.78
C ARG A 259 -17.69 -13.22 6.79
N ASN A 260 -17.98 -12.75 5.55
CA ASN A 260 -18.57 -13.57 4.50
C ASN A 260 -17.52 -14.36 3.70
N CYS A 261 -16.23 -14.08 3.87
CA CYS A 261 -15.15 -14.85 3.29
C CYS A 261 -14.95 -16.16 4.05
N GLY A 262 -14.66 -17.24 3.32
CA GLY A 262 -14.26 -18.51 3.92
C GLY A 262 -12.92 -18.41 4.68
N PRO A 263 -12.58 -19.39 5.52
CA PRO A 263 -11.32 -19.36 6.29
C PRO A 263 -10.07 -19.23 5.41
N ILE A 264 -10.03 -19.94 4.27
CA ILE A 264 -8.91 -19.90 3.31
C ILE A 264 -8.80 -18.51 2.66
N GLU A 265 -9.93 -17.92 2.28
CA GLU A 265 -9.99 -16.58 1.68
C GLU A 265 -9.51 -15.51 2.66
N ARG A 266 -9.95 -15.60 3.92
CA ARG A 266 -9.48 -14.68 4.98
C ARG A 266 -7.99 -14.81 5.22
N GLU A 267 -7.46 -16.02 5.28
CA GLU A 267 -6.01 -16.25 5.40
C GLU A 267 -5.26 -15.66 4.20
N ALA A 268 -5.80 -15.80 2.99
CA ALA A 268 -5.22 -15.21 1.79
C ALA A 268 -5.17 -13.69 1.90
N VAL A 269 -6.28 -13.01 2.23
CA VAL A 269 -6.35 -11.54 2.38
C VAL A 269 -5.42 -11.05 3.49
N LEU A 270 -5.42 -11.72 4.65
CA LEU A 270 -4.69 -11.27 5.85
C LEU A 270 -3.18 -11.54 5.81
N GLY A 271 -2.65 -12.15 4.74
CA GLY A 271 -1.20 -12.33 4.63
C GLY A 271 -0.74 -13.17 3.44
N GLY A 272 -1.46 -14.21 3.08
CA GLY A 272 -1.06 -15.12 1.99
C GLY A 272 -0.87 -14.38 0.65
N ASN A 273 -1.73 -13.42 0.35
CA ASN A 273 -1.64 -12.61 -0.87
C ASN A 273 -0.40 -11.69 -0.85
N ALA A 274 -0.14 -11.03 0.27
CA ALA A 274 1.05 -10.18 0.43
C ALA A 274 2.33 -11.02 0.23
N ARG A 275 2.38 -12.21 0.84
CA ARG A 275 3.51 -13.14 0.66
C ARG A 275 3.74 -13.51 -0.79
N ARG A 276 2.69 -13.87 -1.53
CA ARG A 276 2.80 -14.20 -2.96
C ARG A 276 3.14 -12.97 -3.81
N PHE A 277 2.43 -11.87 -3.57
CA PHE A 277 2.59 -10.64 -4.36
C PHE A 277 3.99 -10.06 -4.21
N TYR A 278 4.51 -9.89 -3.01
CA TYR A 278 5.86 -9.36 -2.77
C TYR A 278 6.97 -10.43 -2.82
N ARG A 279 6.63 -11.71 -3.09
CA ARG A 279 7.57 -12.83 -3.15
C ARG A 279 8.40 -12.97 -1.86
N LEU A 280 7.72 -12.85 -0.72
CA LEU A 280 8.36 -12.91 0.59
C LEU A 280 8.79 -14.34 0.96
N PRO A 281 9.86 -14.48 1.74
CA PRO A 281 10.36 -15.78 2.20
C PRO A 281 9.35 -16.55 3.06
#